data_f2a164c07d0a2ed92cb6c0cbec45aed3
#
_entry.id   f2a164c07d0a2ed92cb6c0cbec45aed3
#
_cell.length_a   1.000
_cell.length_b   1.000
_cell.length_c   1.000
_cell.angle_alpha   90.00
_cell.angle_beta   90.00
_cell.angle_gamma   90.00
#
_symmetry.space_group_name_H-M   'P 1'
#
loop_
_entity.id
_entity.type
_entity.pdbx_description
1 polymer ?
#
loop_
_entity_poly.entity_id
_entity_poly.type
_entity_poly.pdbx_seq_one_letter_code
_entity_poly.pdbx_strand_id
1 'polypeptide(L)'
;IDPKQYAKSFEIRAQGDDFDDIRSEKMPYKTVFTTHATLLGRYLAFNDPNYYARLPYVDWLKEAVYFNILTEAQLERAAAGTADAFSTVSRVMDTECEHLLGRKPSHITPNGLNINKFSSFYKVEILHQELKSKIHQFVRGHFFGSYSFDLSRTLYFFTSGRYEYKNKGFDITLEALARLNYKLKMIGSDITVVMFFITNRPVHSINPDVLNARGVMEELRKSTQSLGTEMGEDLFEYLASHARTSDLPDMNSFVNETTQFRIKRTLQSWKTNTLPPVVTHNIIDDYKDEILGFLRTSGMVNKKDDRVKIVYHPAFISPDNPLFGMEYSEFVRGCHLGVFPSYYEPWGYTPCESIASGVPAVTSDLAGFGDYVENFTSGDESRGVKILHRRNHSFGQAAEDLANYMLRFATSTSRERLMIRSGAEDFSVEFDWKNLIRYYFDAYDSICGIEKGKIKKTNSK
;
A
#
# COMPACT_ATOMS: atom_id res chain seq x y z
N ILE A 1 1.32 -18.75 -32.63
CA ILE A 1 1.53 -17.80 -33.76
C ILE A 1 2.79 -18.28 -34.48
N ASP A 2 2.70 -18.53 -35.81
CA ASP A 2 3.86 -18.91 -36.61
C ASP A 2 4.87 -17.74 -36.61
N PRO A 3 6.12 -17.95 -36.15
CA PRO A 3 7.14 -16.91 -36.11
C PRO A 3 7.40 -16.22 -37.46
N LYS A 4 7.16 -16.94 -38.57
CA LYS A 4 7.34 -16.39 -39.94
C LYS A 4 6.22 -15.41 -40.33
N GLN A 5 4.97 -15.66 -39.89
CA GLN A 5 3.86 -14.72 -40.08
C GLN A 5 4.03 -13.48 -39.20
N TYR A 6 4.59 -13.65 -38.01
CA TYR A 6 4.92 -12.56 -37.11
C TYR A 6 6.01 -11.64 -37.70
N ALA A 7 7.07 -12.23 -38.28
CA ALA A 7 8.15 -11.47 -38.90
C ALA A 7 7.63 -10.69 -40.13
N LYS A 8 6.76 -11.30 -40.93
CA LYS A 8 6.16 -10.66 -42.13
C LYS A 8 5.24 -9.48 -41.74
N SER A 9 4.49 -9.60 -40.65
CA SER A 9 3.69 -8.48 -40.14
C SER A 9 4.55 -7.33 -39.59
N PHE A 10 5.76 -7.62 -39.16
CA PHE A 10 6.74 -6.64 -38.68
C PHE A 10 7.37 -5.86 -39.86
N GLU A 11 7.71 -6.55 -40.97
CA GLU A 11 8.26 -5.93 -42.19
C GLU A 11 7.26 -4.98 -42.84
N ILE A 12 5.99 -5.36 -42.94
CA ILE A 12 4.91 -4.55 -43.54
C ILE A 12 4.72 -3.23 -42.72
N ARG A 13 4.88 -3.27 -41.42
CA ARG A 13 4.70 -2.09 -40.55
C ARG A 13 5.89 -1.13 -40.53
N ALA A 14 7.08 -1.64 -40.70
CA ALA A 14 8.28 -0.81 -40.87
C ALA A 14 8.20 0.07 -42.11
N GLN A 15 7.30 -0.28 -43.08
CA GLN A 15 7.06 0.46 -44.30
C GLN A 15 5.89 1.45 -44.24
N GLY A 16 5.18 1.54 -43.07
CA GLY A 16 4.11 2.53 -42.85
C GLY A 16 2.75 2.17 -43.50
N ASP A 17 2.52 0.90 -43.80
CA ASP A 17 1.27 0.44 -44.38
C ASP A 17 0.13 0.29 -43.39
N ASP A 18 -1.10 0.46 -43.83
CA ASP A 18 -2.31 0.54 -43.05
C ASP A 18 -2.63 -0.78 -42.33
N PHE A 19 -3.09 -0.74 -41.09
CA PHE A 19 -3.40 -1.92 -40.27
C PHE A 19 -4.52 -2.82 -40.85
N ASP A 20 -5.31 -2.32 -41.79
CA ASP A 20 -6.45 -3.03 -42.35
C ASP A 20 -6.05 -4.21 -43.27
N ASP A 21 -4.89 -4.16 -43.91
CA ASP A 21 -4.41 -5.23 -44.78
C ASP A 21 -4.02 -6.52 -44.03
N ILE A 22 -3.63 -6.42 -42.77
CA ILE A 22 -3.23 -7.59 -41.95
C ILE A 22 -4.45 -8.40 -41.46
N ARG A 23 -5.65 -7.80 -41.48
CA ARG A 23 -6.91 -8.47 -41.12
C ARG A 23 -7.47 -9.36 -42.25
N SER A 24 -6.90 -9.32 -43.42
CA SER A 24 -7.42 -10.04 -44.60
C SER A 24 -7.24 -11.56 -44.56
N GLU A 25 -6.29 -12.09 -43.76
CA GLU A 25 -6.15 -13.54 -43.59
C GLU A 25 -7.08 -14.02 -42.44
N LYS A 26 -8.13 -14.77 -42.80
CA LYS A 26 -9.02 -15.41 -41.81
C LYS A 26 -8.25 -16.44 -40.99
N MET A 27 -7.85 -16.06 -39.78
CA MET A 27 -7.31 -17.01 -38.81
C MET A 27 -8.44 -17.95 -38.34
N PRO A 28 -8.15 -19.24 -38.11
CA PRO A 28 -9.15 -20.21 -37.63
C PRO A 28 -9.55 -20.01 -36.17
N TYR A 29 -8.93 -19.05 -35.47
CA TYR A 29 -9.16 -18.72 -34.08
C TYR A 29 -9.36 -17.20 -33.90
N LYS A 30 -10.01 -16.85 -32.78
CA LYS A 30 -10.19 -15.47 -32.37
C LYS A 30 -9.11 -15.10 -31.36
N THR A 31 -8.73 -13.82 -31.36
CA THR A 31 -7.67 -13.28 -30.53
C THR A 31 -8.20 -12.18 -29.61
N VAL A 32 -7.76 -12.22 -28.36
CA VAL A 32 -7.99 -11.15 -27.39
C VAL A 32 -6.64 -10.64 -26.90
N PHE A 33 -6.43 -9.35 -27.00
CA PHE A 33 -5.28 -8.67 -26.41
C PHE A 33 -5.75 -7.84 -25.23
N THR A 34 -5.18 -8.10 -24.04
CA THR A 34 -5.43 -7.31 -22.83
C THR A 34 -4.14 -6.64 -22.40
N THR A 35 -4.12 -5.32 -22.38
CA THR A 35 -2.99 -4.56 -21.81
C THR A 35 -3.34 -4.04 -20.42
N HIS A 36 -2.45 -4.25 -19.45
CA HIS A 36 -2.59 -3.70 -18.11
C HIS A 36 -1.98 -2.30 -17.99
N ALA A 37 -1.01 -1.98 -18.83
CA ALA A 37 -0.37 -0.68 -18.94
C ALA A 37 0.44 -0.66 -20.24
N THR A 38 0.59 0.50 -20.88
CA THR A 38 1.52 0.62 -22.00
C THR A 38 2.94 0.85 -21.47
N LEU A 39 3.93 0.29 -22.14
CA LEU A 39 5.33 0.49 -21.75
C LEU A 39 5.70 1.98 -21.89
N LEU A 40 5.33 2.58 -23.03
CA LEU A 40 5.61 4.00 -23.27
C LEU A 40 4.92 4.91 -22.26
N GLY A 41 3.67 4.63 -21.87
CA GLY A 41 2.94 5.40 -20.85
C GLY A 41 3.64 5.38 -19.50
N ARG A 42 4.24 4.25 -19.11
CA ARG A 42 5.04 4.16 -17.87
C ARG A 42 6.26 5.07 -17.91
N TYR A 43 7.00 5.09 -19.03
CA TYR A 43 8.16 5.97 -19.19
C TYR A 43 7.77 7.45 -19.18
N LEU A 44 6.71 7.80 -19.90
CA LEU A 44 6.21 9.16 -19.93
C LEU A 44 5.73 9.64 -18.57
N ALA A 45 4.89 8.87 -17.89
CA ALA A 45 4.36 9.23 -16.57
C ALA A 45 5.46 9.35 -15.50
N PHE A 46 6.53 8.57 -15.62
CA PHE A 46 7.67 8.67 -14.71
C PHE A 46 8.46 9.96 -14.90
N ASN A 47 8.61 10.42 -16.16
CA ASN A 47 9.46 11.55 -16.53
C ASN A 47 8.70 12.88 -16.67
N ASP A 48 7.38 12.87 -16.82
CA ASP A 48 6.57 14.05 -17.09
C ASP A 48 5.48 14.26 -16.00
N PRO A 49 5.59 15.31 -15.18
CA PRO A 49 4.58 15.64 -14.18
C PRO A 49 3.24 16.07 -14.78
N ASN A 50 3.20 16.41 -16.07
CA ASN A 50 2.00 16.83 -16.80
C ASN A 50 1.54 15.76 -17.82
N TYR A 51 1.92 14.52 -17.61
CA TYR A 51 1.68 13.41 -18.53
C TYR A 51 0.25 13.37 -19.07
N TYR A 52 -0.77 13.38 -18.21
CA TYR A 52 -2.17 13.27 -18.65
C TYR A 52 -2.65 14.47 -19.49
N ALA A 53 -2.16 15.67 -19.21
CA ALA A 53 -2.49 16.85 -20.01
C ALA A 53 -1.79 16.84 -21.38
N ARG A 54 -0.62 16.24 -21.46
CA ARG A 54 0.16 16.13 -22.70
C ARG A 54 -0.22 14.90 -23.55
N LEU A 55 -0.84 13.89 -22.95
CA LEU A 55 -1.14 12.60 -23.58
C LEU A 55 -1.78 12.73 -25.00
N PRO A 56 -2.77 13.63 -25.22
CA PRO A 56 -3.37 13.80 -26.56
C PRO A 56 -2.42 14.35 -27.64
N TYR A 57 -1.29 14.91 -27.21
CA TYR A 57 -0.31 15.58 -28.12
C TYR A 57 1.00 14.79 -28.21
N VAL A 58 1.06 13.58 -27.64
CA VAL A 58 2.28 12.76 -27.65
C VAL A 58 2.50 12.14 -29.03
N ASP A 59 3.65 12.42 -29.60
CA ASP A 59 4.18 11.67 -30.75
C ASP A 59 4.81 10.37 -30.23
N TRP A 60 4.03 9.28 -30.23
CA TRP A 60 4.44 8.00 -29.69
C TRP A 60 5.74 7.46 -30.29
N LEU A 61 5.94 7.68 -31.63
CA LEU A 61 7.12 7.18 -32.33
C LEU A 61 8.39 7.90 -31.86
N LYS A 62 8.33 9.21 -31.79
CA LYS A 62 9.43 10.06 -31.33
C LYS A 62 9.82 9.73 -29.90
N GLU A 63 8.83 9.61 -29.01
CA GLU A 63 9.07 9.31 -27.59
C GLU A 63 9.57 7.85 -27.40
N ALA A 64 9.05 6.88 -28.17
CA ALA A 64 9.54 5.50 -28.10
C ALA A 64 11.01 5.38 -28.57
N VAL A 65 11.40 6.15 -29.58
CA VAL A 65 12.81 6.25 -30.01
C VAL A 65 13.65 6.91 -28.91
N TYR A 66 13.17 8.01 -28.33
CA TYR A 66 13.88 8.74 -27.26
C TYR A 66 14.17 7.85 -26.05
N PHE A 67 13.20 7.04 -25.64
CA PHE A 67 13.36 6.10 -24.52
C PHE A 67 14.02 4.77 -24.90
N ASN A 68 14.39 4.57 -26.17
CA ASN A 68 14.98 3.32 -26.69
C ASN A 68 14.09 2.08 -26.43
N ILE A 69 12.77 2.21 -26.63
CA ILE A 69 11.75 1.15 -26.48
C ILE A 69 10.87 1.02 -27.73
N LEU A 70 11.42 1.39 -28.89
CA LEU A 70 10.64 1.42 -30.14
C LEU A 70 10.07 0.05 -30.49
N THR A 71 10.86 -1.00 -30.37
CA THR A 71 10.45 -2.37 -30.71
C THR A 71 9.28 -2.84 -29.85
N GLU A 72 9.36 -2.62 -28.55
CA GLU A 72 8.32 -2.99 -27.58
C GLU A 72 7.04 -2.17 -27.82
N ALA A 73 7.17 -0.87 -28.05
CA ALA A 73 6.03 0.00 -28.33
C ALA A 73 5.33 -0.40 -29.65
N GLN A 74 6.10 -0.74 -30.69
CA GLN A 74 5.56 -1.26 -31.94
C GLN A 74 4.85 -2.60 -31.75
N LEU A 75 5.41 -3.49 -30.91
CA LEU A 75 4.79 -4.78 -30.60
C LEU A 75 3.45 -4.61 -29.88
N GLU A 76 3.38 -3.73 -28.88
CA GLU A 76 2.13 -3.41 -28.18
C GLU A 76 1.08 -2.82 -29.15
N ARG A 77 1.47 -1.87 -29.99
CA ARG A 77 0.60 -1.29 -31.02
C ARG A 77 0.11 -2.35 -32.00
N ALA A 78 1.01 -3.23 -32.41
CA ALA A 78 0.70 -4.33 -33.31
C ALA A 78 -0.35 -5.26 -32.67
N ALA A 79 -0.14 -5.69 -31.45
CA ALA A 79 -1.06 -6.56 -30.75
C ALA A 79 -2.43 -5.89 -30.56
N ALA A 80 -2.44 -4.61 -30.16
CA ALA A 80 -3.66 -3.84 -30.02
C ALA A 80 -4.40 -3.70 -31.37
N GLY A 81 -3.68 -3.39 -32.45
CA GLY A 81 -4.27 -3.17 -33.78
C GLY A 81 -4.87 -4.41 -34.43
N THR A 82 -4.28 -5.59 -34.20
CA THR A 82 -4.65 -6.84 -34.91
C THR A 82 -5.58 -7.77 -34.15
N ALA A 83 -5.71 -7.63 -32.80
CA ALA A 83 -6.60 -8.48 -32.05
C ALA A 83 -8.06 -8.29 -32.40
N ASP A 84 -8.86 -9.39 -32.42
CA ASP A 84 -10.30 -9.33 -32.62
C ASP A 84 -10.98 -8.50 -31.52
N ALA A 85 -10.60 -8.71 -30.27
CA ALA A 85 -10.98 -7.86 -29.16
C ALA A 85 -9.73 -7.27 -28.48
N PHE A 86 -9.81 -5.98 -28.17
CA PHE A 86 -8.79 -5.28 -27.40
C PHE A 86 -9.38 -4.78 -26.08
N SER A 87 -8.76 -5.12 -24.95
CA SER A 87 -9.21 -4.71 -23.65
C SER A 87 -8.10 -4.10 -22.80
N THR A 88 -8.51 -3.30 -21.81
CA THR A 88 -7.63 -2.76 -20.78
C THR A 88 -8.31 -2.81 -19.41
N VAL A 89 -7.53 -2.54 -18.34
CA VAL A 89 -7.99 -2.77 -16.97
C VAL A 89 -8.77 -1.62 -16.36
N SER A 90 -8.75 -0.41 -16.95
CA SER A 90 -9.42 0.76 -16.39
C SER A 90 -9.71 1.83 -17.44
N ARG A 91 -10.59 2.79 -17.11
CA ARG A 91 -10.88 3.94 -17.98
C ARG A 91 -9.68 4.90 -18.09
N VAL A 92 -8.87 4.98 -17.05
CA VAL A 92 -7.62 5.76 -17.10
C VAL A 92 -6.73 5.22 -18.20
N MET A 93 -6.62 3.89 -18.30
CA MET A 93 -5.84 3.21 -19.33
C MET A 93 -6.51 3.25 -20.72
N ASP A 94 -7.84 3.35 -20.81
CA ASP A 94 -8.57 3.48 -22.08
C ASP A 94 -8.06 4.69 -22.87
N THR A 95 -7.98 5.86 -22.23
CA THR A 95 -7.44 7.07 -22.86
C THR A 95 -5.97 6.93 -23.25
N GLU A 96 -5.15 6.28 -22.40
CA GLU A 96 -3.73 6.03 -22.68
C GLU A 96 -3.57 5.14 -23.91
N CYS A 97 -4.33 4.05 -24.01
CA CYS A 97 -4.29 3.13 -25.12
C CYS A 97 -4.70 3.80 -26.45
N GLU A 98 -5.73 4.63 -26.43
CA GLU A 98 -6.19 5.36 -27.60
C GLU A 98 -5.06 6.22 -28.22
N HIS A 99 -4.34 6.97 -27.38
CA HIS A 99 -3.29 7.87 -27.86
C HIS A 99 -1.97 7.15 -28.14
N LEU A 100 -1.55 6.21 -27.31
CA LEU A 100 -0.23 5.58 -27.44
C LEU A 100 -0.25 4.33 -28.29
N LEU A 101 -1.33 3.54 -28.27
CA LEU A 101 -1.45 2.33 -29.09
C LEU A 101 -2.21 2.56 -30.41
N GLY A 102 -2.88 3.72 -30.56
CA GLY A 102 -3.59 4.09 -31.78
C GLY A 102 -4.92 3.34 -31.97
N ARG A 103 -5.40 2.63 -30.95
CA ARG A 103 -6.71 1.97 -30.93
C ARG A 103 -7.33 2.11 -29.56
N LYS A 104 -8.58 2.50 -29.51
CA LYS A 104 -9.36 2.52 -28.29
C LYS A 104 -9.76 1.10 -27.88
N PRO A 105 -9.55 0.67 -26.62
CA PRO A 105 -10.04 -0.61 -26.13
C PRO A 105 -11.55 -0.76 -26.31
N SER A 106 -11.98 -1.92 -26.79
CA SER A 106 -13.39 -2.25 -26.95
C SER A 106 -14.04 -2.67 -25.63
N HIS A 107 -13.24 -3.11 -24.66
CA HIS A 107 -13.70 -3.60 -23.38
C HIS A 107 -12.77 -3.12 -22.26
N ILE A 108 -13.37 -2.85 -21.09
CA ILE A 108 -12.62 -2.63 -19.85
C ILE A 108 -12.83 -3.87 -18.99
N THR A 109 -11.72 -4.52 -18.63
CA THR A 109 -11.66 -5.76 -17.85
C THR A 109 -10.97 -5.50 -16.51
N PRO A 110 -11.71 -5.00 -15.49
CA PRO A 110 -11.15 -4.69 -14.19
C PRO A 110 -10.49 -5.89 -13.53
N ASN A 111 -9.37 -5.66 -12.83
CA ASN A 111 -8.67 -6.72 -12.12
C ASN A 111 -9.39 -7.09 -10.82
N GLY A 112 -9.71 -8.36 -10.66
CA GLY A 112 -10.28 -8.90 -9.44
C GLY A 112 -9.23 -9.27 -8.39
N LEU A 113 -9.70 -9.53 -7.18
CA LEU A 113 -8.92 -10.04 -6.07
C LEU A 113 -9.56 -11.34 -5.56
N ASN A 114 -8.76 -12.28 -5.09
CA ASN A 114 -9.29 -13.44 -4.38
C ASN A 114 -9.58 -13.05 -2.93
N ILE A 115 -10.78 -12.56 -2.68
CA ILE A 115 -11.19 -12.05 -1.37
C ILE A 115 -11.10 -13.11 -0.27
N ASN A 116 -11.29 -14.41 -0.60
CA ASN A 116 -11.19 -15.48 0.39
C ASN A 116 -9.81 -15.57 1.07
N LYS A 117 -8.74 -15.09 0.43
CA LYS A 117 -7.41 -15.01 1.04
C LYS A 117 -7.31 -13.93 2.12
N PHE A 118 -8.21 -12.95 2.08
CA PHE A 118 -8.22 -11.79 2.97
C PHE A 118 -9.35 -11.86 3.98
N SER A 119 -10.45 -12.55 3.69
CA SER A 119 -11.61 -12.61 4.58
C SER A 119 -11.36 -13.49 5.80
N SER A 120 -11.61 -12.91 6.97
CA SER A 120 -11.72 -13.65 8.23
C SER A 120 -13.01 -13.26 8.91
N PHE A 121 -14.12 -13.75 8.36
CA PHE A 121 -15.53 -13.33 8.57
C PHE A 121 -15.98 -13.08 10.02
N TYR A 122 -15.22 -13.44 11.05
CA TYR A 122 -15.66 -13.27 12.46
C TYR A 122 -14.59 -12.66 13.39
N LYS A 123 -13.43 -12.24 12.89
CA LYS A 123 -12.30 -11.89 13.77
C LYS A 123 -11.50 -10.65 13.37
N VAL A 124 -12.03 -9.81 12.45
CA VAL A 124 -11.25 -8.68 11.90
C VAL A 124 -10.75 -7.75 13.00
N GLU A 125 -11.59 -7.39 13.97
CA GLU A 125 -11.17 -6.52 15.06
C GLU A 125 -10.21 -7.22 16.04
N ILE A 126 -10.45 -8.49 16.37
CA ILE A 126 -9.55 -9.26 17.24
C ILE A 126 -8.18 -9.38 16.60
N LEU A 127 -8.13 -9.75 15.32
CA LEU A 127 -6.89 -9.84 14.54
C LEU A 127 -6.20 -8.48 14.42
N HIS A 128 -6.97 -7.40 14.20
CA HIS A 128 -6.40 -6.06 14.18
C HIS A 128 -5.70 -5.74 15.50
N GLN A 129 -6.35 -5.96 16.65
CA GLN A 129 -5.76 -5.64 17.96
C GLN A 129 -4.52 -6.50 18.24
N GLU A 130 -4.56 -7.79 17.88
CA GLU A 130 -3.40 -8.68 18.02
C GLU A 130 -2.22 -8.22 17.15
N LEU A 131 -2.46 -7.98 15.86
CA LEU A 131 -1.42 -7.59 14.91
C LEU A 131 -0.91 -6.16 15.16
N LYS A 132 -1.79 -5.25 15.55
CA LYS A 132 -1.43 -3.93 16.06
C LYS A 132 -0.49 -4.03 17.26
N SER A 133 -0.70 -4.99 18.16
CA SER A 133 0.20 -5.21 19.29
C SER A 133 1.62 -5.59 18.86
N LYS A 134 1.78 -6.37 17.78
CA LYS A 134 3.10 -6.66 17.19
C LYS A 134 3.76 -5.39 16.63
N ILE A 135 3.00 -4.53 15.94
CA ILE A 135 3.51 -3.23 15.47
C ILE A 135 3.89 -2.33 16.66
N HIS A 136 3.10 -2.33 17.73
CA HIS A 136 3.45 -1.62 18.98
C HIS A 136 4.82 -2.04 19.54
N GLN A 137 5.17 -3.32 19.46
CA GLN A 137 6.49 -3.79 19.91
C GLN A 137 7.63 -3.18 19.10
N PHE A 138 7.48 -3.15 17.76
CA PHE A 138 8.44 -2.46 16.90
C PHE A 138 8.55 -0.97 17.25
N VAL A 139 7.41 -0.28 17.37
CA VAL A 139 7.36 1.17 17.66
C VAL A 139 7.97 1.50 19.03
N ARG A 140 7.73 0.69 20.06
CA ARG A 140 8.40 0.85 21.35
C ARG A 140 9.91 0.75 21.21
N GLY A 141 10.41 -0.32 20.57
CA GLY A 141 11.84 -0.50 20.34
C GLY A 141 12.45 0.69 19.61
N HIS A 142 11.81 1.13 18.55
CA HIS A 142 12.31 2.16 17.65
C HIS A 142 12.33 3.58 18.26
N PHE A 143 11.33 3.94 19.07
CA PHE A 143 11.14 5.31 19.56
C PHE A 143 11.48 5.50 21.04
N PHE A 144 11.17 4.53 21.91
CA PHE A 144 11.11 4.77 23.35
C PHE A 144 12.48 4.82 24.02
N GLY A 145 13.55 4.43 23.34
CA GLY A 145 14.91 4.72 23.78
C GLY A 145 15.19 6.22 23.83
N SER A 146 14.61 6.99 22.91
CA SER A 146 14.75 8.46 22.83
C SER A 146 13.68 9.19 23.64
N TYR A 147 12.42 8.88 23.43
CA TYR A 147 11.25 9.44 24.11
C TYR A 147 10.04 8.52 23.94
N SER A 148 9.09 8.58 24.87
CA SER A 148 7.85 7.82 24.82
C SER A 148 6.66 8.69 24.43
N PHE A 149 5.61 8.05 23.91
CA PHE A 149 4.28 8.62 23.67
C PHE A 149 3.22 7.55 23.90
N ASP A 150 1.96 7.97 24.01
CA ASP A 150 0.85 7.07 24.33
C ASP A 150 0.48 6.19 23.11
N LEU A 151 0.75 4.89 23.21
CA LEU A 151 0.42 3.92 22.15
C LEU A 151 -1.08 3.63 22.04
N SER A 152 -1.85 3.87 23.12
CA SER A 152 -3.32 3.72 23.05
C SER A 152 -3.97 4.79 22.17
N ARG A 153 -3.29 5.93 22.02
CA ARG A 153 -3.68 7.06 21.18
C ARG A 153 -2.81 7.18 19.93
N THR A 154 -2.19 6.07 19.51
CA THR A 154 -1.34 6.02 18.31
C THR A 154 -2.04 5.28 17.20
N LEU A 155 -2.05 5.89 16.01
CA LEU A 155 -2.55 5.32 14.77
C LEU A 155 -1.41 4.99 13.83
N TYR A 156 -1.52 3.85 13.13
CA TYR A 156 -0.55 3.39 12.14
C TYR A 156 -1.10 3.60 10.76
N PHE A 157 -0.47 4.47 9.99
CA PHE A 157 -0.73 4.68 8.58
C PHE A 157 0.38 4.04 7.78
N PHE A 158 0.10 3.61 6.57
CA PHE A 158 1.13 3.05 5.71
C PHE A 158 0.90 3.37 4.24
N THR A 159 1.98 3.37 3.49
CA THR A 159 1.98 3.28 2.03
C THR A 159 2.99 2.22 1.62
N SER A 160 2.72 1.52 0.53
CA SER A 160 3.60 0.47 0.04
C SER A 160 3.59 0.42 -1.49
N GLY A 161 4.73 0.04 -2.06
CA GLY A 161 4.87 -0.12 -3.50
C GLY A 161 6.32 -0.06 -3.94
N ARG A 162 6.53 -0.14 -5.26
CA ARG A 162 7.85 0.11 -5.85
C ARG A 162 8.28 1.55 -5.58
N TYR A 163 9.59 1.78 -5.52
CA TYR A 163 10.11 3.14 -5.38
C TYR A 163 9.91 3.92 -6.69
N GLU A 164 8.74 4.50 -6.81
CA GLU A 164 8.34 5.42 -7.88
C GLU A 164 7.77 6.67 -7.20
N TYR A 165 8.64 7.59 -6.79
CA TYR A 165 8.36 8.69 -5.87
C TYR A 165 7.09 9.48 -6.21
N LYS A 166 6.95 9.90 -7.47
CA LYS A 166 5.78 10.63 -7.98
C LYS A 166 4.63 9.70 -8.37
N ASN A 167 4.92 8.61 -9.10
CA ASN A 167 3.89 7.73 -9.61
C ASN A 167 3.11 7.02 -8.50
N LYS A 168 3.78 6.65 -7.40
CA LYS A 168 3.13 6.06 -6.22
C LYS A 168 2.59 7.12 -5.24
N GLY A 169 2.80 8.40 -5.51
CA GLY A 169 2.29 9.50 -4.70
C GLY A 169 3.00 9.65 -3.36
N PHE A 170 4.27 9.22 -3.24
CA PHE A 170 5.05 9.44 -2.03
C PHE A 170 5.30 10.92 -1.78
N ASP A 171 5.49 11.71 -2.85
CA ASP A 171 5.62 13.15 -2.83
C ASP A 171 4.43 13.85 -2.15
N ILE A 172 3.23 13.57 -2.64
CA ILE A 172 2.01 14.17 -2.10
C ILE A 172 1.67 13.65 -0.71
N THR A 173 1.99 12.39 -0.42
CA THR A 173 1.81 11.80 0.91
C THR A 173 2.70 12.52 1.93
N LEU A 174 3.97 12.74 1.62
CA LEU A 174 4.91 13.45 2.50
C LEU A 174 4.48 14.89 2.76
N GLU A 175 4.07 15.61 1.72
CA GLU A 175 3.54 16.97 1.87
C GLU A 175 2.28 16.98 2.75
N ALA A 176 1.36 16.08 2.52
CA ALA A 176 0.14 15.96 3.33
C ALA A 176 0.43 15.59 4.78
N LEU A 177 1.46 14.76 5.05
CA LEU A 177 1.88 14.42 6.42
C LEU A 177 2.53 15.60 7.13
N ALA A 178 3.30 16.44 6.43
CA ALA A 178 3.85 17.66 7.00
C ALA A 178 2.72 18.62 7.44
N ARG A 179 1.71 18.79 6.59
CA ARG A 179 0.49 19.57 6.92
C ARG A 179 -0.30 18.95 8.06
N LEU A 180 -0.46 17.61 8.06
CA LEU A 180 -1.13 16.90 9.16
C LEU A 180 -0.41 17.11 10.49
N ASN A 181 0.92 17.01 10.51
CA ASN A 181 1.73 17.26 11.69
C ASN A 181 1.49 18.68 12.25
N TYR A 182 1.50 19.68 11.39
CA TYR A 182 1.17 21.06 11.76
C TYR A 182 -0.24 21.19 12.32
N LYS A 183 -1.26 20.64 11.64
CA LYS A 183 -2.67 20.71 12.04
C LYS A 183 -2.92 20.02 13.39
N LEU A 184 -2.37 18.83 13.62
CA LEU A 184 -2.48 18.11 14.88
C LEU A 184 -1.83 18.89 16.05
N LYS A 185 -0.69 19.56 15.81
CA LYS A 185 -0.06 20.44 16.80
C LYS A 185 -0.94 21.65 17.10
N MET A 186 -1.49 22.30 16.08
CA MET A 186 -2.33 23.50 16.22
C MET A 186 -3.61 23.25 17.04
N ILE A 187 -4.24 22.10 16.88
CA ILE A 187 -5.43 21.75 17.66
C ILE A 187 -5.11 21.15 19.05
N GLY A 188 -3.81 21.09 19.40
CA GLY A 188 -3.37 20.51 20.67
C GLY A 188 -3.70 19.02 20.83
N SER A 189 -3.79 18.27 19.72
CA SER A 189 -4.13 16.84 19.74
C SER A 189 -3.08 16.03 20.49
N ASP A 190 -3.52 15.05 21.27
CA ASP A 190 -2.66 14.05 21.92
C ASP A 190 -2.47 12.79 21.08
N ILE A 191 -3.12 12.72 19.90
CA ILE A 191 -3.00 11.62 18.95
C ILE A 191 -1.62 11.67 18.29
N THR A 192 -0.98 10.51 18.16
CA THR A 192 0.23 10.30 17.39
C THR A 192 -0.09 9.47 16.17
N VAL A 193 0.38 9.89 15.01
CA VAL A 193 0.34 9.09 13.77
C VAL A 193 1.74 8.58 13.47
N VAL A 194 1.92 7.28 13.32
CA VAL A 194 3.17 6.70 12.80
C VAL A 194 2.90 6.26 11.38
N MET A 195 3.59 6.89 10.43
CA MET A 195 3.49 6.59 9.01
C MET A 195 4.62 5.71 8.54
N PHE A 196 4.28 4.57 7.98
CA PHE A 196 5.22 3.62 7.40
C PHE A 196 5.29 3.80 5.87
N PHE A 197 6.48 4.08 5.37
CA PHE A 197 6.79 4.01 3.94
C PHE A 197 7.49 2.68 3.66
N ILE A 198 6.84 1.76 2.95
CA ILE A 198 7.34 0.43 2.65
C ILE A 198 7.60 0.33 1.15
N THR A 199 8.87 0.22 0.79
CA THR A 199 9.27 0.12 -0.61
C THR A 199 10.55 -0.70 -0.72
N ASN A 200 11.00 -0.99 -1.92
CA ASN A 200 12.26 -1.71 -2.12
C ASN A 200 13.32 -0.79 -2.69
N ARG A 201 14.43 -0.64 -1.97
CA ARG A 201 15.61 0.11 -2.38
C ARG A 201 16.86 -0.72 -2.12
N PRO A 202 17.92 -0.54 -2.91
CA PRO A 202 19.21 -1.12 -2.58
C PRO A 202 19.72 -0.62 -1.23
N VAL A 203 20.07 -1.53 -0.35
CA VAL A 203 20.54 -1.24 1.01
C VAL A 203 21.85 -1.98 1.29
N HIS A 204 22.71 -1.40 2.13
CA HIS A 204 23.90 -2.07 2.63
C HIS A 204 23.56 -3.05 3.76
N SER A 205 22.72 -2.62 4.70
CA SER A 205 22.39 -3.36 5.92
C SER A 205 21.18 -2.74 6.61
N ILE A 206 20.62 -3.45 7.59
CA ILE A 206 19.76 -2.82 8.59
C ILE A 206 20.58 -1.81 9.38
N ASN A 207 19.97 -0.67 9.73
CA ASN A 207 20.62 0.33 10.59
C ASN A 207 20.93 -0.32 11.97
N PRO A 208 22.21 -0.30 12.41
CA PRO A 208 22.62 -0.94 13.67
C PRO A 208 21.87 -0.43 14.89
N ASP A 209 21.52 0.86 14.95
CA ASP A 209 20.77 1.45 16.06
C ASP A 209 19.36 0.88 16.16
N VAL A 210 18.70 0.69 14.99
CA VAL A 210 17.35 0.09 14.92
C VAL A 210 17.39 -1.38 15.33
N LEU A 211 18.39 -2.12 14.88
CA LEU A 211 18.55 -3.53 15.21
C LEU A 211 18.90 -3.71 16.70
N ASN A 212 19.79 -2.89 17.25
CA ASN A 212 20.15 -2.91 18.65
C ASN A 212 18.94 -2.58 19.54
N ALA A 213 18.19 -1.52 19.22
CA ALA A 213 16.99 -1.15 19.95
C ALA A 213 15.95 -2.28 19.97
N ARG A 214 15.82 -3.02 18.87
CA ARG A 214 14.97 -4.23 18.79
C ARG A 214 15.49 -5.33 19.74
N GLY A 215 16.79 -5.60 19.74
CA GLY A 215 17.42 -6.60 20.60
C GLY A 215 17.23 -6.29 22.09
N VAL A 216 17.47 -5.04 22.48
CA VAL A 216 17.28 -4.56 23.87
C VAL A 216 15.82 -4.68 24.32
N MET A 217 14.87 -4.32 23.44
CA MET A 217 13.43 -4.47 23.75
C MET A 217 13.05 -5.94 23.96
N GLU A 218 13.57 -6.85 23.15
CA GLU A 218 13.29 -8.28 23.29
C GLU A 218 13.90 -8.84 24.56
N GLU A 219 15.12 -8.42 24.94
CA GLU A 219 15.74 -8.78 26.21
C GLU A 219 14.94 -8.27 27.41
N LEU A 220 14.49 -7.02 27.36
CA LEU A 220 13.64 -6.44 28.41
C LEU A 220 12.32 -7.23 28.54
N ARG A 221 11.68 -7.59 27.43
CA ARG A 221 10.46 -8.39 27.41
C ARG A 221 10.67 -9.77 28.06
N LYS A 222 11.75 -10.47 27.68
CA LYS A 222 12.08 -11.78 28.26
C LYS A 222 12.36 -11.67 29.76
N SER A 223 13.13 -10.67 30.17
CA SER A 223 13.47 -10.45 31.57
C SER A 223 12.23 -10.14 32.42
N THR A 224 11.28 -9.34 31.91
CA THR A 224 10.04 -9.04 32.63
C THR A 224 9.08 -10.22 32.66
N GLN A 225 9.05 -11.07 31.63
CA GLN A 225 8.25 -12.30 31.63
C GLN A 225 8.80 -13.32 32.67
N SER A 226 10.14 -13.52 32.70
CA SER A 226 10.77 -14.39 33.70
C SER A 226 10.47 -13.93 35.11
N LEU A 227 10.64 -12.61 35.37
CA LEU A 227 10.30 -12.02 36.66
C LEU A 227 8.83 -12.23 37.04
N GLY A 228 7.90 -12.06 36.09
CA GLY A 228 6.48 -12.28 36.36
C GLY A 228 6.15 -13.73 36.76
N THR A 229 6.84 -14.72 36.16
CA THR A 229 6.70 -16.13 36.50
C THR A 229 7.26 -16.40 37.91
N GLU A 230 8.49 -15.97 38.18
CA GLU A 230 9.15 -16.11 39.50
C GLU A 230 8.31 -15.47 40.62
N MET A 231 7.88 -14.22 40.43
CA MET A 231 7.02 -13.54 41.38
C MET A 231 5.67 -14.24 41.62
N GLY A 232 5.10 -14.85 40.59
CA GLY A 232 3.85 -15.58 40.68
C GLY A 232 3.99 -16.84 41.52
N GLU A 233 5.09 -17.58 41.38
CA GLU A 233 5.43 -18.77 42.15
C GLU A 233 5.68 -18.40 43.63
N ASP A 234 6.53 -17.41 43.87
CA ASP A 234 6.86 -16.94 45.24
C ASP A 234 5.62 -16.40 45.97
N LEU A 235 4.74 -15.67 45.27
CA LEU A 235 3.49 -15.17 45.83
C LEU A 235 2.55 -16.32 46.17
N PHE A 236 2.46 -17.35 45.30
CA PHE A 236 1.65 -18.54 45.59
C PHE A 236 2.14 -19.26 46.83
N GLU A 237 3.44 -19.50 46.97
CA GLU A 237 4.05 -20.14 48.14
C GLU A 237 3.82 -19.31 49.41
N TYR A 238 3.98 -17.99 49.34
CA TYR A 238 3.69 -17.09 50.47
C TYR A 238 2.24 -17.21 50.94
N LEU A 239 1.28 -17.07 50.02
CA LEU A 239 -0.15 -17.14 50.33
C LEU A 239 -0.57 -18.51 50.87
N ALA A 240 0.00 -19.61 50.30
CA ALA A 240 -0.27 -20.97 50.75
C ALA A 240 0.23 -21.22 52.20
N SER A 241 1.39 -20.63 52.56
CA SER A 241 1.97 -20.76 53.88
C SER A 241 1.33 -19.80 54.94
N HIS A 242 0.73 -18.70 54.47
CA HIS A 242 0.12 -17.68 55.30
C HIS A 242 -1.41 -17.57 55.11
N ALA A 243 -2.10 -18.67 54.92
CA ALA A 243 -3.53 -18.73 54.58
C ALA A 243 -4.49 -18.07 55.60
N ARG A 244 -4.01 -17.69 56.74
CA ARG A 244 -4.77 -17.00 57.80
C ARG A 244 -4.57 -15.47 57.83
N THR A 245 -3.70 -14.91 57.01
CA THR A 245 -3.48 -13.47 56.88
C THR A 245 -4.29 -12.93 55.69
N SER A 246 -4.99 -11.82 55.93
CA SER A 246 -5.80 -11.17 54.87
C SER A 246 -5.01 -10.19 54.01
N ASP A 247 -3.78 -9.88 54.37
CA ASP A 247 -2.99 -8.84 53.72
C ASP A 247 -2.04 -9.44 52.65
N LEU A 248 -2.01 -8.79 51.51
CA LEU A 248 -1.05 -9.10 50.44
C LEU A 248 0.35 -8.61 50.87
N PRO A 249 1.41 -9.38 50.60
CA PRO A 249 2.79 -8.98 50.85
C PRO A 249 3.21 -7.80 49.94
N ASP A 250 4.28 -7.10 50.33
CA ASP A 250 4.92 -6.13 49.42
C ASP A 250 5.49 -6.86 48.23
N MET A 251 4.93 -6.59 47.05
CA MET A 251 5.34 -7.22 45.79
C MET A 251 6.81 -6.98 45.44
N ASN A 252 7.41 -5.89 45.95
CA ASN A 252 8.84 -5.61 45.76
C ASN A 252 9.74 -6.63 46.45
N SER A 253 9.29 -7.30 47.53
CA SER A 253 10.07 -8.30 48.25
C SER A 253 10.37 -9.55 47.40
N PHE A 254 9.57 -9.83 46.36
CA PHE A 254 9.76 -10.96 45.46
C PHE A 254 10.72 -10.66 44.31
N VAL A 255 11.20 -9.42 44.17
CA VAL A 255 12.16 -9.06 43.10
C VAL A 255 13.58 -9.14 43.64
N ASN A 256 14.32 -10.17 43.23
CA ASN A 256 15.71 -10.31 43.67
C ASN A 256 16.61 -9.21 43.09
N GLU A 257 17.68 -8.87 43.80
CA GLU A 257 18.60 -7.78 43.45
C GLU A 257 19.27 -8.00 42.08
N THR A 258 19.56 -9.25 41.71
CA THR A 258 20.18 -9.60 40.43
C THR A 258 19.26 -9.25 39.28
N THR A 259 17.98 -9.60 39.36
CA THR A 259 16.98 -9.29 38.34
C THR A 259 16.73 -7.78 38.26
N GLN A 260 16.65 -7.07 39.38
CA GLN A 260 16.57 -5.61 39.39
C GLN A 260 17.77 -4.97 38.68
N PHE A 261 18.98 -5.44 38.99
CA PHE A 261 20.20 -4.93 38.37
C PHE A 261 20.22 -5.16 36.88
N ARG A 262 19.85 -6.37 36.44
CA ARG A 262 19.77 -6.73 35.00
C ARG A 262 18.79 -5.82 34.27
N ILE A 263 17.57 -5.64 34.78
CA ILE A 263 16.54 -4.76 34.18
C ILE A 263 17.05 -3.31 34.12
N LYS A 264 17.62 -2.79 35.20
CA LYS A 264 18.16 -1.42 35.24
C LYS A 264 19.27 -1.23 34.21
N ARG A 265 20.18 -2.20 34.06
CA ARG A 265 21.27 -2.18 33.07
C ARG A 265 20.72 -2.18 31.64
N THR A 266 19.74 -3.05 31.35
CA THR A 266 19.08 -3.12 30.04
C THR A 266 18.38 -1.81 29.71
N LEU A 267 17.65 -1.20 30.66
CA LEU A 267 17.03 0.10 30.49
C LEU A 267 18.04 1.23 30.24
N GLN A 268 19.20 1.20 30.91
CA GLN A 268 20.25 2.19 30.71
C GLN A 268 20.91 2.05 29.34
N SER A 269 21.14 0.83 28.87
CA SER A 269 21.71 0.58 27.55
C SER A 269 20.77 0.97 26.39
N TRP A 270 19.47 1.04 26.66
CA TRP A 270 18.47 1.43 25.68
C TRP A 270 18.30 2.94 25.54
N LYS A 271 18.51 3.69 26.61
CA LYS A 271 18.36 5.16 26.61
C LYS A 271 19.35 5.81 25.66
N THR A 272 18.84 6.68 24.79
CA THR A 272 19.64 7.51 23.88
C THR A 272 19.17 8.95 23.90
N ASN A 273 20.09 9.87 23.62
CA ASN A 273 19.79 11.30 23.45
C ASN A 273 19.65 11.68 21.97
N THR A 274 19.81 10.72 21.07
CA THR A 274 19.60 10.95 19.63
C THR A 274 18.14 10.84 19.27
N LEU A 275 17.73 11.46 18.16
CA LEU A 275 16.38 11.27 17.60
C LEU A 275 16.25 9.86 17.01
N PRO A 276 15.03 9.27 17.07
CA PRO A 276 14.77 7.99 16.42
C PRO A 276 15.04 8.09 14.91
N PRO A 277 15.75 7.14 14.31
CA PRO A 277 16.03 7.15 12.88
C PRO A 277 14.73 7.18 12.06
N VAL A 278 14.69 7.99 11.01
CA VAL A 278 13.54 7.98 10.08
C VAL A 278 13.57 6.81 9.12
N VAL A 279 14.74 6.21 8.89
CA VAL A 279 14.96 5.07 8.00
C VAL A 279 15.52 3.87 8.77
N THR A 280 15.00 2.69 8.46
CA THR A 280 15.34 1.44 9.17
C THR A 280 16.60 0.76 8.64
N HIS A 281 17.12 1.17 7.50
CA HIS A 281 18.29 0.57 6.82
C HIS A 281 19.25 1.64 6.33
N ASN A 282 20.47 1.25 6.11
CA ASN A 282 21.50 2.06 5.45
C ASN A 282 21.31 1.94 3.92
N ILE A 283 20.64 2.93 3.32
CA ILE A 283 20.35 2.97 1.88
C ILE A 283 21.63 3.28 1.10
N ILE A 284 21.84 2.58 -0.03
CA ILE A 284 22.88 2.93 -0.99
C ILE A 284 22.49 4.23 -1.69
N ASP A 285 23.42 5.20 -1.76
CA ASP A 285 23.17 6.52 -2.35
C ASP A 285 22.00 7.29 -1.68
N ASP A 286 21.93 7.30 -0.35
CA ASP A 286 20.87 7.94 0.45
C ASP A 286 20.69 9.44 0.15
N TYR A 287 21.74 10.09 -0.37
CA TYR A 287 21.72 11.49 -0.81
C TYR A 287 20.85 11.74 -2.06
N LYS A 288 20.60 10.67 -2.86
CA LYS A 288 19.70 10.70 -4.04
C LYS A 288 18.26 10.28 -3.70
N ASP A 289 18.02 9.85 -2.47
CA ASP A 289 16.69 9.39 -2.07
C ASP A 289 15.75 10.57 -1.85
N GLU A 290 14.70 10.64 -2.64
CA GLU A 290 13.75 11.77 -2.65
C GLU A 290 12.92 11.82 -1.35
N ILE A 291 12.58 10.66 -0.75
CA ILE A 291 11.88 10.60 0.54
C ILE A 291 12.77 11.21 1.64
N LEU A 292 14.02 10.77 1.73
CA LEU A 292 14.97 11.31 2.72
C LEU A 292 15.27 12.79 2.47
N GLY A 293 15.38 13.18 1.19
CA GLY A 293 15.55 14.58 0.79
C GLY A 293 14.41 15.47 1.32
N PHE A 294 13.16 15.05 1.11
CA PHE A 294 12.00 15.78 1.63
C PHE A 294 11.99 15.83 3.17
N LEU A 295 12.22 14.71 3.85
CA LEU A 295 12.20 14.65 5.31
C LEU A 295 13.27 15.54 5.95
N ARG A 296 14.47 15.60 5.36
CA ARG A 296 15.54 16.51 5.80
C ARG A 296 15.15 17.98 5.60
N THR A 297 14.60 18.31 4.43
CA THR A 297 14.24 19.71 4.08
C THR A 297 13.04 20.21 4.90
N SER A 298 12.03 19.38 5.11
CA SER A 298 10.84 19.71 5.90
C SER A 298 11.07 19.67 7.41
N GLY A 299 12.20 19.11 7.84
CA GLY A 299 12.52 18.93 9.26
C GLY A 299 11.67 17.87 9.97
N MET A 300 11.04 16.95 9.22
CA MET A 300 10.28 15.81 9.73
C MET A 300 11.24 14.66 10.11
N VAL A 301 11.96 14.85 11.20
CA VAL A 301 13.04 13.96 11.67
C VAL A 301 12.69 13.29 13.00
N ASN A 302 11.43 12.97 13.22
CA ASN A 302 10.94 12.30 14.43
C ASN A 302 11.26 13.08 15.74
N LYS A 303 11.07 14.40 15.76
CA LYS A 303 11.21 15.20 16.99
C LYS A 303 10.16 14.80 18.02
N LYS A 304 10.45 14.96 19.29
CA LYS A 304 9.55 14.58 20.39
C LYS A 304 8.16 15.23 20.28
N ASP A 305 8.11 16.49 19.88
CA ASP A 305 6.89 17.29 19.73
C ASP A 305 6.13 17.03 18.42
N ASP A 306 6.69 16.27 17.47
CA ASP A 306 5.97 15.89 16.25
C ASP A 306 4.81 14.94 16.56
N ARG A 307 3.65 15.21 15.99
CA ARG A 307 2.46 14.34 16.07
C ARG A 307 2.44 13.30 14.97
N VAL A 308 3.20 13.54 13.91
CA VAL A 308 3.43 12.57 12.83
C VAL A 308 4.87 12.06 12.93
N LYS A 309 5.03 10.76 13.09
CA LYS A 309 6.30 10.04 13.13
C LYS A 309 6.47 9.27 11.83
N ILE A 310 7.68 9.21 11.32
CA ILE A 310 7.98 8.55 10.04
C ILE A 310 8.85 7.33 10.30
N VAL A 311 8.46 6.22 9.68
CA VAL A 311 9.28 5.00 9.57
C VAL A 311 9.40 4.67 8.09
N TYR A 312 10.54 4.97 7.51
CA TYR A 312 10.88 4.57 6.16
C TYR A 312 11.57 3.21 6.18
N HIS A 313 10.89 2.19 5.63
CA HIS A 313 11.37 0.81 5.57
C HIS A 313 11.64 0.42 4.10
N PRO A 314 12.90 0.52 3.63
CA PRO A 314 13.26 0.29 2.24
C PRO A 314 13.48 -1.20 1.91
N ALA A 315 12.65 -2.07 2.47
CA ALA A 315 12.68 -3.51 2.25
C ALA A 315 11.25 -4.10 2.31
N PHE A 316 11.07 -5.32 1.83
CA PHE A 316 9.81 -6.02 1.99
C PHE A 316 9.60 -6.45 3.45
N ILE A 317 8.35 -6.38 3.91
CA ILE A 317 7.95 -6.98 5.18
C ILE A 317 7.78 -8.48 4.95
N SER A 318 8.48 -9.29 5.73
CA SER A 318 8.39 -10.74 5.71
C SER A 318 8.62 -11.32 7.11
N PRO A 319 8.23 -12.57 7.37
CA PRO A 319 8.50 -13.24 8.65
C PRO A 319 9.99 -13.33 8.98
N ASP A 320 10.84 -13.44 7.96
CA ASP A 320 12.31 -13.51 8.13
C ASP A 320 12.94 -12.16 8.43
N ASN A 321 12.20 -11.06 8.28
CA ASN A 321 12.71 -9.73 8.59
C ASN A 321 12.80 -9.55 10.12
N PRO A 322 14.02 -9.36 10.68
CA PRO A 322 14.21 -9.31 12.12
C PRO A 322 13.52 -8.11 12.80
N LEU A 323 13.11 -7.10 12.04
CA LEU A 323 12.48 -5.90 12.60
C LEU A 323 10.98 -6.13 12.87
N PHE A 324 10.25 -6.74 11.95
CA PHE A 324 8.81 -6.94 12.06
C PHE A 324 8.45 -8.40 12.42
N GLY A 325 9.08 -9.39 11.78
CA GLY A 325 8.82 -10.81 12.03
C GLY A 325 7.37 -11.20 11.76
N MET A 326 6.77 -10.66 10.69
CA MET A 326 5.38 -10.92 10.31
C MET A 326 5.21 -10.87 8.79
N GLU A 327 4.15 -11.49 8.29
CA GLU A 327 3.73 -11.37 6.89
C GLU A 327 3.25 -9.95 6.56
N TYR A 328 3.42 -9.53 5.29
CA TYR A 328 2.93 -8.23 4.84
C TYR A 328 1.41 -8.07 5.06
N SER A 329 0.62 -9.11 4.82
CA SER A 329 -0.83 -9.10 5.05
C SER A 329 -1.18 -8.92 6.53
N GLU A 330 -0.39 -9.47 7.45
CA GLU A 330 -0.53 -9.27 8.90
C GLU A 330 -0.21 -7.82 9.27
N PHE A 331 0.87 -7.26 8.71
CA PHE A 331 1.24 -5.86 8.91
C PHE A 331 0.12 -4.92 8.45
N VAL A 332 -0.41 -5.12 7.25
CA VAL A 332 -1.55 -4.32 6.73
C VAL A 332 -2.72 -4.36 7.72
N ARG A 333 -3.14 -5.55 8.17
CA ARG A 333 -4.25 -5.70 9.12
C ARG A 333 -4.01 -4.99 10.45
N GLY A 334 -2.77 -4.91 10.91
CA GLY A 334 -2.39 -4.18 12.11
C GLY A 334 -2.41 -2.66 11.96
N CYS A 335 -2.45 -2.15 10.75
CA CYS A 335 -2.54 -0.72 10.44
C CYS A 335 -3.99 -0.18 10.51
N HIS A 336 -4.12 1.14 10.51
CA HIS A 336 -5.41 1.84 10.60
C HIS A 336 -5.84 2.44 9.26
N LEU A 337 -4.90 2.87 8.42
CA LEU A 337 -5.17 3.52 7.15
C LEU A 337 -4.05 3.25 6.14
N GLY A 338 -4.41 2.78 4.94
CA GLY A 338 -3.54 2.75 3.77
C GLY A 338 -3.63 4.04 2.97
N VAL A 339 -2.49 4.59 2.52
CA VAL A 339 -2.44 5.87 1.81
C VAL A 339 -1.72 5.68 0.48
N PHE A 340 -2.47 5.61 -0.63
CA PHE A 340 -1.97 5.27 -1.97
C PHE A 340 -2.42 6.30 -3.02
N PRO A 341 -2.07 7.59 -2.89
CA PRO A 341 -2.54 8.65 -3.78
C PRO A 341 -1.74 8.70 -5.08
N SER A 342 -1.70 7.61 -5.83
CA SER A 342 -0.86 7.44 -7.02
C SER A 342 -1.15 8.50 -8.09
N TYR A 343 -0.10 8.97 -8.77
CA TYR A 343 -0.21 9.78 -9.98
C TYR A 343 -0.42 8.92 -11.22
N TYR A 344 0.28 7.78 -11.31
CA TYR A 344 0.15 6.81 -12.37
C TYR A 344 0.04 5.40 -11.79
N GLU A 345 -1.14 4.83 -11.90
CA GLU A 345 -1.43 3.47 -11.43
C GLU A 345 -2.50 2.84 -12.33
N PRO A 346 -2.13 1.95 -13.26
CA PRO A 346 -3.07 1.34 -14.20
C PRO A 346 -4.28 0.67 -13.56
N TRP A 347 -4.07 -0.01 -12.44
CA TRP A 347 -5.14 -0.55 -11.59
C TRP A 347 -4.98 -0.09 -10.14
N GLY A 348 -4.13 -0.74 -9.35
CA GLY A 348 -3.90 -0.46 -7.94
C GLY A 348 -4.39 -1.58 -7.03
N TYR A 349 -3.59 -2.64 -6.90
CA TYR A 349 -3.91 -3.74 -6.00
C TYR A 349 -3.77 -3.35 -4.53
N THR A 350 -2.79 -2.53 -4.17
CA THR A 350 -2.52 -2.18 -2.76
C THR A 350 -3.72 -1.56 -2.02
N PRO A 351 -4.46 -0.58 -2.55
CA PRO A 351 -5.68 -0.12 -1.90
C PRO A 351 -6.77 -1.18 -1.86
N CYS A 352 -6.90 -2.03 -2.90
CA CYS A 352 -7.87 -3.11 -2.93
C CYS A 352 -7.56 -4.17 -1.86
N GLU A 353 -6.30 -4.59 -1.71
CA GLU A 353 -5.82 -5.52 -0.66
C GLU A 353 -5.98 -4.93 0.74
N SER A 354 -5.78 -3.61 0.88
CA SER A 354 -5.97 -2.90 2.14
C SER A 354 -7.42 -3.03 2.62
N ILE A 355 -8.40 -2.68 1.76
CA ILE A 355 -9.82 -2.77 2.14
C ILE A 355 -10.28 -4.21 2.34
N ALA A 356 -9.77 -5.17 1.54
CA ALA A 356 -10.05 -6.58 1.73
C ALA A 356 -9.48 -7.14 3.06
N SER A 357 -8.47 -6.47 3.61
CA SER A 357 -7.94 -6.75 4.94
C SER A 357 -8.69 -6.01 6.06
N GLY A 358 -9.79 -5.33 5.76
CA GLY A 358 -10.53 -4.51 6.70
C GLY A 358 -9.79 -3.21 7.07
N VAL A 359 -8.89 -2.72 6.23
CA VAL A 359 -8.13 -1.49 6.48
C VAL A 359 -8.52 -0.44 5.44
N PRO A 360 -9.16 0.66 5.87
CA PRO A 360 -9.53 1.74 4.98
C PRO A 360 -8.36 2.24 4.15
N ALA A 361 -8.62 2.69 2.94
CA ALA A 361 -7.59 3.12 2.02
C ALA A 361 -7.92 4.45 1.34
N VAL A 362 -6.89 5.26 1.11
CA VAL A 362 -6.93 6.39 0.18
C VAL A 362 -6.34 5.93 -1.14
N THR A 363 -7.02 6.19 -2.23
CA THR A 363 -6.53 6.02 -3.60
C THR A 363 -6.78 7.33 -4.37
N SER A 364 -6.42 7.39 -5.66
CA SER A 364 -6.65 8.60 -6.46
C SER A 364 -7.57 8.32 -7.66
N ASP A 365 -8.13 9.37 -8.23
CA ASP A 365 -8.88 9.34 -9.50
C ASP A 365 -7.99 9.11 -10.74
N LEU A 366 -6.67 9.09 -10.55
CA LEU A 366 -5.66 8.73 -11.55
C LEU A 366 -5.22 7.27 -11.45
N ALA A 367 -5.68 6.54 -10.43
CA ALA A 367 -5.52 5.10 -10.30
C ALA A 367 -6.76 4.39 -10.85
N GLY A 368 -6.55 3.32 -11.63
CA GLY A 368 -7.66 2.58 -12.23
C GLY A 368 -8.66 2.04 -11.22
N PHE A 369 -8.19 1.57 -10.06
CA PHE A 369 -9.05 1.16 -8.96
C PHE A 369 -9.88 2.32 -8.39
N GLY A 370 -9.26 3.49 -8.20
CA GLY A 370 -9.97 4.68 -7.70
C GLY A 370 -11.05 5.15 -8.67
N ASP A 371 -10.72 5.27 -9.96
CA ASP A 371 -11.69 5.59 -11.02
C ASP A 371 -12.85 4.58 -11.09
N TYR A 372 -12.54 3.27 -10.93
CA TYR A 372 -13.57 2.24 -10.92
C TYR A 372 -14.51 2.37 -9.70
N VAL A 373 -13.93 2.54 -8.51
CA VAL A 373 -14.67 2.63 -7.23
C VAL A 373 -15.53 3.89 -7.15
N GLU A 374 -15.11 5.00 -7.75
CA GLU A 374 -15.83 6.27 -7.73
C GLU A 374 -17.27 6.13 -8.22
N ASN A 375 -17.51 5.26 -9.19
CA ASN A 375 -18.85 4.99 -9.72
C ASN A 375 -19.76 4.27 -8.72
N PHE A 376 -19.22 3.63 -7.69
CA PHE A 376 -20.00 2.90 -6.67
C PHE A 376 -20.16 3.67 -5.37
N THR A 377 -19.20 4.52 -5.04
CA THR A 377 -19.20 5.21 -3.74
C THR A 377 -19.89 6.56 -3.78
N SER A 378 -19.90 7.23 -4.95
CA SER A 378 -20.44 8.59 -5.08
C SER A 378 -19.99 9.53 -3.94
N GLY A 379 -18.74 9.34 -3.46
CA GLY A 379 -18.17 10.10 -2.35
C GLY A 379 -18.50 9.57 -0.94
N ASP A 380 -19.20 8.45 -0.81
CA ASP A 380 -19.46 7.82 0.50
C ASP A 380 -18.19 7.17 1.08
N GLU A 381 -17.56 7.87 2.01
CA GLU A 381 -16.33 7.42 2.71
C GLU A 381 -16.62 6.28 3.71
N SER A 382 -17.87 5.98 4.04
CA SER A 382 -18.22 4.90 4.99
C SER A 382 -17.86 3.52 4.46
N ARG A 383 -17.70 3.37 3.14
CA ARG A 383 -17.21 2.16 2.47
C ARG A 383 -15.69 1.95 2.60
N GLY A 384 -15.01 2.77 3.39
CA GLY A 384 -13.60 2.63 3.69
C GLY A 384 -12.66 2.97 2.54
N VAL A 385 -13.13 3.60 1.48
CA VAL A 385 -12.30 4.09 0.38
C VAL A 385 -12.47 5.58 0.23
N LYS A 386 -11.36 6.31 0.33
CA LYS A 386 -11.28 7.74 -0.01
C LYS A 386 -10.65 7.89 -1.38
N ILE A 387 -11.33 8.55 -2.30
CA ILE A 387 -10.77 8.93 -3.59
C ILE A 387 -10.24 10.35 -3.48
N LEU A 388 -8.94 10.50 -3.73
CA LEU A 388 -8.28 11.79 -3.81
C LEU A 388 -8.32 12.28 -5.25
N HIS A 389 -8.94 13.43 -5.48
CA HIS A 389 -9.00 14.02 -6.81
C HIS A 389 -7.68 14.73 -7.12
N ARG A 390 -6.94 14.18 -8.09
CA ARG A 390 -5.66 14.72 -8.57
C ARG A 390 -5.75 15.28 -9.99
N ARG A 391 -6.66 14.76 -10.81
CA ARG A 391 -6.77 15.09 -12.24
C ARG A 391 -6.96 16.59 -12.48
N ASN A 392 -7.83 17.22 -11.72
CA ASN A 392 -8.23 18.61 -11.90
C ASN A 392 -7.84 19.50 -10.71
N HIS A 393 -6.95 19.02 -9.83
CA HIS A 393 -6.47 19.75 -8.68
C HIS A 393 -4.97 20.01 -8.81
N SER A 394 -4.54 21.18 -8.33
CA SER A 394 -3.11 21.42 -8.16
C SER A 394 -2.53 20.49 -7.10
N PHE A 395 -1.22 20.25 -7.15
CA PHE A 395 -0.51 19.46 -6.14
C PHE A 395 -0.81 19.94 -4.71
N GLY A 396 -0.78 21.27 -4.50
CA GLY A 396 -1.05 21.87 -3.20
C GLY A 396 -2.48 21.66 -2.70
N GLN A 397 -3.49 21.71 -3.58
CA GLN A 397 -4.89 21.43 -3.25
C GLN A 397 -5.08 19.96 -2.88
N ALA A 398 -4.58 19.04 -3.71
CA ALA A 398 -4.70 17.62 -3.44
C ALA A 398 -3.94 17.20 -2.15
N ALA A 399 -2.77 17.81 -1.86
CA ALA A 399 -2.07 17.57 -0.59
C ALA A 399 -2.86 18.10 0.62
N GLU A 400 -3.54 19.23 0.47
CA GLU A 400 -4.40 19.79 1.51
C GLU A 400 -5.62 18.90 1.77
N ASP A 401 -6.29 18.44 0.71
CA ASP A 401 -7.44 17.54 0.81
C ASP A 401 -7.05 16.21 1.49
N LEU A 402 -5.89 15.65 1.13
CA LEU A 402 -5.34 14.47 1.76
C LEU A 402 -5.04 14.70 3.25
N ALA A 403 -4.42 15.83 3.59
CA ALA A 403 -4.11 16.19 4.97
C ALA A 403 -5.39 16.36 5.81
N ASN A 404 -6.42 17.00 5.25
CA ASN A 404 -7.72 17.19 5.89
C ASN A 404 -8.44 15.86 6.11
N TYR A 405 -8.41 14.95 5.14
CA TYR A 405 -8.96 13.61 5.31
C TYR A 405 -8.25 12.84 6.44
N MET A 406 -6.91 12.81 6.40
CA MET A 406 -6.12 12.15 7.44
C MET A 406 -6.36 12.76 8.82
N LEU A 407 -6.56 14.07 8.92
CA LEU A 407 -6.89 14.74 10.17
C LEU A 407 -8.25 14.27 10.70
N ARG A 408 -9.32 14.31 9.87
CA ARG A 408 -10.65 13.82 10.25
C ARG A 408 -10.60 12.36 10.69
N PHE A 409 -9.90 11.50 9.94
CA PHE A 409 -9.73 10.10 10.28
C PHE A 409 -8.97 9.92 11.60
N ALA A 410 -7.90 10.66 11.82
CA ALA A 410 -7.11 10.57 13.05
C ALA A 410 -7.93 11.02 14.28
N THR A 411 -8.70 12.10 14.16
CA THR A 411 -9.51 12.66 15.25
C THR A 411 -10.87 11.98 15.44
N SER A 412 -11.27 11.08 14.55
CA SER A 412 -12.51 10.31 14.72
C SER A 412 -12.44 9.36 15.92
N THR A 413 -13.58 8.96 16.43
CA THR A 413 -13.69 8.02 17.55
C THR A 413 -13.30 6.60 17.14
N SER A 414 -12.93 5.76 18.10
CA SER A 414 -12.64 4.34 17.82
C SER A 414 -13.83 3.61 17.20
N ARG A 415 -15.07 4.00 17.60
CA ARG A 415 -16.31 3.43 17.05
C ARG A 415 -16.48 3.80 15.57
N GLU A 416 -16.26 5.05 15.20
CA GLU A 416 -16.33 5.50 13.80
C GLU A 416 -15.30 4.79 12.94
N ARG A 417 -14.05 4.67 13.41
CA ARG A 417 -13.01 3.91 12.69
C ARG A 417 -13.38 2.43 12.52
N LEU A 418 -13.98 1.81 13.55
CA LEU A 418 -14.47 0.43 13.45
C LEU A 418 -15.56 0.30 12.37
N MET A 419 -16.50 1.23 12.31
CA MET A 419 -17.54 1.24 11.28
C MET A 419 -16.95 1.38 9.87
N ILE A 420 -15.99 2.26 9.68
CA ILE A 420 -15.30 2.44 8.40
C ILE A 420 -14.53 1.16 8.02
N ARG A 421 -13.90 0.48 8.98
CA ARG A 421 -13.21 -0.81 8.75
C ARG A 421 -14.17 -1.90 8.29
N SER A 422 -15.31 -2.04 8.97
CA SER A 422 -16.35 -2.99 8.59
C SER A 422 -16.89 -2.69 7.18
N GLY A 423 -17.15 -1.40 6.90
CA GLY A 423 -17.59 -0.96 5.57
C GLY A 423 -16.56 -1.26 4.48
N ALA A 424 -15.26 -1.15 4.77
CA ALA A 424 -14.18 -1.51 3.85
C ALA A 424 -14.18 -3.00 3.51
N GLU A 425 -14.30 -3.87 4.52
CA GLU A 425 -14.35 -5.32 4.32
C GLU A 425 -15.59 -5.71 3.52
N ASP A 426 -16.78 -5.23 3.91
CA ASP A 426 -18.03 -5.51 3.21
C ASP A 426 -17.97 -5.07 1.74
N PHE A 427 -17.42 -3.88 1.49
CA PHE A 427 -17.28 -3.35 0.14
C PHE A 427 -16.27 -4.12 -0.71
N SER A 428 -15.24 -4.71 -0.11
CA SER A 428 -14.21 -5.46 -0.82
C SER A 428 -14.76 -6.65 -1.62
N VAL A 429 -15.89 -7.21 -1.20
CA VAL A 429 -16.56 -8.35 -1.86
C VAL A 429 -16.93 -8.03 -3.32
N GLU A 430 -17.22 -6.77 -3.63
CA GLU A 430 -17.53 -6.34 -5.00
C GLU A 430 -16.35 -6.55 -5.96
N PHE A 431 -15.12 -6.62 -5.44
CA PHE A 431 -13.87 -6.81 -6.21
C PHE A 431 -13.41 -8.26 -6.28
N ASP A 432 -14.22 -9.22 -5.79
CA ASP A 432 -13.92 -10.65 -5.96
C ASP A 432 -13.90 -11.00 -7.45
N TRP A 433 -12.95 -11.85 -7.83
CA TRP A 433 -12.90 -12.41 -9.19
C TRP A 433 -14.22 -13.03 -9.64
N LYS A 434 -15.01 -13.60 -8.71
CA LYS A 434 -16.34 -14.16 -9.01
C LYS A 434 -17.28 -13.11 -9.62
N ASN A 435 -17.13 -11.84 -9.23
CA ASN A 435 -17.92 -10.73 -9.71
C ASN A 435 -17.31 -10.09 -10.96
N LEU A 436 -15.96 -9.95 -10.99
CA LEU A 436 -15.28 -9.21 -12.06
C LEU A 436 -14.97 -10.05 -13.30
N ILE A 437 -14.94 -11.37 -13.20
CA ILE A 437 -14.71 -12.26 -14.35
C ILE A 437 -15.74 -12.07 -15.48
N ARG A 438 -16.92 -11.59 -15.16
CA ARG A 438 -17.98 -11.29 -16.14
C ARG A 438 -17.54 -10.35 -17.26
N TYR A 439 -16.69 -9.36 -16.92
CA TYR A 439 -16.18 -8.41 -17.91
C TYR A 439 -15.29 -9.09 -18.96
N TYR A 440 -14.56 -10.15 -18.58
CA TYR A 440 -13.79 -10.97 -19.50
C TYR A 440 -14.69 -11.84 -20.37
N PHE A 441 -15.73 -12.43 -19.78
CA PHE A 441 -16.72 -13.18 -20.57
C PHE A 441 -17.43 -12.27 -21.58
N ASP A 442 -17.82 -11.06 -21.19
CA ASP A 442 -18.42 -10.08 -22.12
C ASP A 442 -17.48 -9.79 -23.31
N ALA A 443 -16.17 -9.67 -23.06
CA ALA A 443 -15.19 -9.47 -24.12
C ALA A 443 -15.08 -10.70 -25.03
N TYR A 444 -15.07 -11.91 -24.50
CA TYR A 444 -15.02 -13.16 -25.27
C TYR A 444 -16.30 -13.40 -26.09
N ASP A 445 -17.46 -13.17 -25.48
CA ASP A 445 -18.76 -13.33 -26.13
C ASP A 445 -18.92 -12.39 -27.33
N SER A 446 -18.38 -11.17 -27.22
CA SER A 446 -18.45 -10.16 -28.29
C SER A 446 -17.77 -10.62 -29.60
N ILE A 447 -16.69 -11.41 -29.51
CA ILE A 447 -15.95 -11.91 -30.69
C ILE A 447 -16.40 -13.30 -31.13
N CYS A 448 -17.03 -14.08 -30.26
CA CYS A 448 -17.57 -15.40 -30.58
C CYS A 448 -18.97 -15.35 -31.18
N GLY A 449 -19.61 -14.16 -31.25
CA GLY A 449 -20.97 -13.98 -31.76
C GLY A 449 -22.07 -14.58 -30.88
N ILE A 450 -21.78 -14.72 -29.57
CA ILE A 450 -22.75 -15.25 -28.61
C ILE A 450 -23.65 -14.08 -28.15
N GLU A 451 -24.89 -14.08 -28.65
CA GLU A 451 -25.88 -13.08 -28.18
C GLU A 451 -26.21 -13.29 -26.69
N LYS A 452 -26.12 -12.20 -25.89
CA LYS A 452 -26.57 -12.19 -24.50
C LYS A 452 -28.03 -12.65 -24.42
N GLY A 453 -28.26 -13.89 -24.00
CA GLY A 453 -29.61 -14.41 -23.79
C GLY A 453 -29.85 -15.88 -24.07
N LYS A 454 -28.91 -16.64 -24.61
CA LYS A 454 -29.08 -18.05 -24.94
C LYS A 454 -28.24 -19.03 -24.15
N ILE A 455 -28.08 -18.83 -22.84
CA ILE A 455 -27.67 -19.94 -21.97
C ILE A 455 -28.93 -20.72 -21.60
N LYS A 456 -29.33 -21.68 -22.46
CA LYS A 456 -30.25 -22.75 -22.02
C LYS A 456 -29.55 -23.50 -20.90
N LYS A 457 -30.20 -23.52 -19.72
CA LYS A 457 -29.85 -24.46 -18.64
C LYS A 457 -29.84 -25.86 -19.24
N THR A 458 -28.68 -26.42 -19.50
CA THR A 458 -28.51 -27.84 -19.68
C THR A 458 -28.69 -28.47 -18.31
N ASN A 459 -29.92 -28.94 -18.06
CA ASN A 459 -30.21 -29.81 -16.94
C ASN A 459 -29.35 -31.07 -17.09
N SER A 460 -28.35 -31.22 -16.22
CA SER A 460 -27.72 -32.51 -15.96
C SER A 460 -28.75 -33.42 -15.29
N LYS A 461 -29.11 -34.51 -15.99
CA LYS A 461 -29.69 -35.69 -15.37
C LYS A 461 -28.61 -36.46 -14.65
#